data_c9459d31c211a1536df99093f265b208
#
_entry.id   c9459d31c211a1536df99093f265b208
#
_cell.length_a   1.000
_cell.length_b   1.000
_cell.length_c   1.000
_cell.angle_alpha   90.00
_cell.angle_beta   90.00
_cell.angle_gamma   90.00
#
_symmetry.space_group_name_H-M   'P 1'
#
loop_
_entity.id
_entity.type
_entity.pdbx_description
1 polymer ?
#
loop_
_entity_poly.entity_id
_entity_poly.type
_entity_poly.pdbx_seq_one_letter_code
_entity_poly.pdbx_strand_id
1 'polypeptide(L)'
;ASDVYKRQPEDRFFVCDIADMDGVRGAVAGMDAVVHMAADPAGRGWESLRDNNLIGAYNVFEACKEAGVKRLVAASTIQVSVGDCEQEPYKAVIEGRDGDVPAGFAAVTVQTPGQPRNLYAASKVWAESLARVYGHTTDLSCLCIRIGWVTGEDEARGGRGDIWCSQRDIAELIKCCVDAGDEIRFDIFYGMSDNRRRWVDISHARERVGYIPQDRAED
;
A
#
# COMPACT_ATOMS: atom_id res chain seq x y z
N ALA A 1 -11.92 -5.57 -17.21
CA ALA A 1 -10.72 -6.34 -16.94
C ALA A 1 -9.58 -5.69 -17.71
N SER A 2 -8.59 -5.19 -17.01
CA SER A 2 -7.48 -4.48 -17.64
C SER A 2 -6.61 -5.45 -18.46
N ASP A 3 -6.06 -4.98 -19.59
CA ASP A 3 -5.19 -5.75 -20.48
C ASP A 3 -3.93 -6.34 -19.81
N VAL A 4 -3.65 -5.97 -18.58
CA VAL A 4 -2.52 -6.47 -17.78
C VAL A 4 -2.59 -7.99 -17.61
N TYR A 5 -3.79 -8.56 -17.46
CA TYR A 5 -3.97 -10.00 -17.31
C TYR A 5 -3.62 -10.82 -18.55
N LYS A 6 -3.57 -10.22 -19.73
CA LYS A 6 -3.23 -10.92 -20.99
C LYS A 6 -1.73 -11.12 -21.21
N ARG A 7 -0.88 -10.64 -20.30
CA ARG A 7 0.59 -10.71 -20.45
C ARG A 7 1.24 -11.85 -19.68
N GLN A 8 0.49 -12.61 -18.90
CA GLN A 8 1.01 -13.75 -18.16
C GLN A 8 0.78 -15.05 -18.94
N PRO A 9 1.73 -15.99 -18.90
CA PRO A 9 1.50 -17.34 -19.42
C PRO A 9 0.29 -17.99 -18.75
N GLU A 10 -0.57 -18.68 -19.51
CA GLU A 10 -1.80 -19.29 -18.98
C GLU A 10 -1.56 -20.28 -17.85
N ASP A 11 -0.43 -20.97 -17.86
CA ASP A 11 -0.01 -21.94 -16.84
C ASP A 11 0.36 -21.32 -15.48
N ARG A 12 0.46 -19.97 -15.43
CA ARG A 12 0.75 -19.20 -14.21
C ARG A 12 -0.43 -18.36 -13.72
N PHE A 13 -1.61 -18.60 -14.27
CA PHE A 13 -2.80 -17.83 -13.95
C PHE A 13 -3.77 -18.65 -13.13
N PHE A 14 -4.04 -18.24 -11.89
CA PHE A 14 -5.00 -18.86 -10.99
C PHE A 14 -6.16 -17.90 -10.72
N VAL A 15 -7.39 -18.27 -11.06
CA VAL A 15 -8.59 -17.45 -10.85
C VAL A 15 -9.31 -17.93 -9.60
N CYS A 16 -9.45 -17.05 -8.61
CA CYS A 16 -10.27 -17.31 -7.43
C CYS A 16 -10.95 -16.03 -6.96
N ASP A 17 -12.04 -16.20 -6.20
CA ASP A 17 -12.61 -15.12 -5.41
C ASP A 17 -11.79 -15.00 -4.11
N ILE A 18 -11.35 -13.79 -3.78
CA ILE A 18 -10.58 -13.54 -2.56
C ILE A 18 -11.39 -13.82 -1.29
N ALA A 19 -12.74 -13.77 -1.38
CA ALA A 19 -13.63 -14.14 -0.28
C ALA A 19 -13.73 -15.66 -0.07
N ASP A 20 -13.29 -16.48 -1.06
CA ASP A 20 -13.22 -17.93 -0.96
C ASP A 20 -11.88 -18.39 -0.39
N MET A 21 -11.88 -18.82 0.87
CA MET A 21 -10.68 -19.29 1.56
C MET A 21 -9.97 -20.43 0.84
N ASP A 22 -10.70 -21.40 0.31
CA ASP A 22 -10.09 -22.56 -0.35
C ASP A 22 -9.47 -22.17 -1.70
N GLY A 23 -10.10 -21.26 -2.43
CA GLY A 23 -9.51 -20.64 -3.62
C GLY A 23 -8.22 -19.90 -3.31
N VAL A 24 -8.21 -19.10 -2.23
CA VAL A 24 -7.00 -18.37 -1.81
C VAL A 24 -5.88 -19.31 -1.36
N ARG A 25 -6.21 -20.39 -0.61
CA ARG A 25 -5.23 -21.45 -0.24
C ARG A 25 -4.57 -22.06 -1.46
N GLY A 26 -5.37 -22.37 -2.50
CA GLY A 26 -4.85 -22.87 -3.76
C GLY A 26 -3.91 -21.88 -4.47
N ALA A 27 -4.25 -20.59 -4.44
CA ALA A 27 -3.45 -19.55 -5.09
C ALA A 27 -2.10 -19.31 -4.42
N VAL A 28 -1.99 -19.44 -3.09
CA VAL A 28 -0.75 -19.17 -2.34
C VAL A 28 0.11 -20.41 -2.10
N ALA A 29 -0.37 -21.59 -2.46
CA ALA A 29 0.33 -22.85 -2.24
C ALA A 29 1.70 -22.89 -2.92
N GLY A 30 2.77 -23.14 -2.15
CA GLY A 30 4.14 -23.23 -2.65
C GLY A 30 4.79 -21.89 -3.00
N MET A 31 4.19 -20.76 -2.63
CA MET A 31 4.79 -19.44 -2.84
C MET A 31 5.71 -19.08 -1.67
N ASP A 32 6.89 -18.52 -1.98
CA ASP A 32 7.81 -17.96 -0.98
C ASP A 32 7.36 -16.57 -0.54
N ALA A 33 6.81 -15.77 -1.46
CA ALA A 33 6.30 -14.43 -1.20
C ALA A 33 4.98 -14.18 -1.92
N VAL A 34 4.12 -13.36 -1.32
CA VAL A 34 2.83 -12.95 -1.87
C VAL A 34 2.73 -11.43 -1.87
N VAL A 35 2.31 -10.84 -3.00
CA VAL A 35 1.97 -9.42 -3.12
C VAL A 35 0.46 -9.30 -3.24
N HIS A 36 -0.18 -8.85 -2.16
CA HIS A 36 -1.63 -8.73 -2.06
C HIS A 36 -2.12 -7.35 -2.49
N MET A 37 -2.58 -7.25 -3.74
CA MET A 37 -3.14 -6.02 -4.32
C MET A 37 -4.67 -6.04 -4.45
N ALA A 38 -5.30 -7.21 -4.26
CA ALA A 38 -6.73 -7.39 -4.44
C ALA A 38 -7.54 -6.65 -3.38
N ALA A 39 -8.50 -5.84 -3.80
CA ALA A 39 -9.44 -5.11 -2.96
C ALA A 39 -10.54 -4.48 -3.82
N ASP A 40 -11.59 -3.96 -3.20
CA ASP A 40 -12.49 -3.00 -3.82
C ASP A 40 -12.08 -1.55 -3.50
N PRO A 41 -11.32 -0.87 -4.37
CA PRO A 41 -10.87 0.51 -4.13
C PRO A 41 -11.98 1.54 -4.37
N ALA A 42 -13.04 1.17 -5.08
CA ALA A 42 -14.15 2.06 -5.42
C ALA A 42 -15.19 2.18 -4.30
N GLY A 43 -15.15 1.26 -3.31
CA GLY A 43 -16.11 1.26 -2.22
C GLY A 43 -17.55 1.06 -2.69
N ARG A 44 -17.78 0.08 -3.59
CA ARG A 44 -19.07 -0.21 -4.26
C ARG A 44 -20.20 -0.67 -3.32
N GLY A 45 -20.11 -0.33 -2.05
CA GLY A 45 -21.07 -0.66 -1.02
C GLY A 45 -20.46 -1.55 0.06
N TRP A 46 -21.20 -1.67 1.18
CA TRP A 46 -20.75 -2.41 2.36
C TRP A 46 -20.43 -3.87 2.05
N GLU A 47 -21.28 -4.56 1.30
CA GLU A 47 -21.08 -5.99 0.98
C GLU A 47 -19.77 -6.21 0.22
N SER A 48 -19.51 -5.39 -0.79
CA SER A 48 -18.26 -5.47 -1.56
C SER A 48 -17.02 -5.19 -0.70
N LEU A 49 -17.08 -4.18 0.16
CA LEU A 49 -15.98 -3.87 1.09
C LEU A 49 -15.78 -4.98 2.12
N ARG A 50 -16.88 -5.51 2.69
CA ARG A 50 -16.83 -6.62 3.63
C ARG A 50 -16.14 -7.84 3.00
N ASP A 51 -16.62 -8.25 1.83
CA ASP A 51 -16.17 -9.51 1.22
C ASP A 51 -14.76 -9.40 0.66
N ASN A 52 -14.45 -8.30 -0.06
CA ASN A 52 -13.13 -8.15 -0.67
C ASN A 52 -12.07 -7.60 0.29
N ASN A 53 -12.40 -6.59 1.10
CA ASN A 53 -11.38 -5.87 1.86
C ASN A 53 -11.20 -6.37 3.29
N LEU A 54 -12.27 -6.90 3.92
CA LEU A 54 -12.18 -7.42 5.28
C LEU A 54 -11.98 -8.93 5.27
N ILE A 55 -12.92 -9.70 4.70
CA ILE A 55 -12.85 -11.17 4.65
C ILE A 55 -11.71 -11.57 3.72
N GLY A 56 -11.63 -11.00 2.53
CA GLY A 56 -10.58 -11.32 1.56
C GLY A 56 -9.18 -11.03 2.08
N ALA A 57 -8.98 -9.90 2.76
CA ALA A 57 -7.69 -9.62 3.40
C ALA A 57 -7.37 -10.69 4.47
N TYR A 58 -8.31 -11.00 5.37
CA TYR A 58 -8.12 -12.07 6.37
C TYR A 58 -7.75 -13.40 5.71
N ASN A 59 -8.47 -13.81 4.66
CA ASN A 59 -8.20 -15.05 3.95
C ASN A 59 -6.78 -15.12 3.40
N VAL A 60 -6.28 -14.02 2.81
CA VAL A 60 -4.90 -13.97 2.27
C VAL A 60 -3.86 -14.10 3.40
N PHE A 61 -4.03 -13.37 4.50
CA PHE A 61 -3.09 -13.44 5.63
C PHE A 61 -3.07 -14.85 6.24
N GLU A 62 -4.26 -15.44 6.49
CA GLU A 62 -4.35 -16.77 7.09
C GLU A 62 -3.80 -17.84 6.15
N ALA A 63 -4.18 -17.81 4.86
CA ALA A 63 -3.68 -18.78 3.88
C ALA A 63 -2.15 -18.69 3.70
N CYS A 64 -1.59 -17.49 3.68
CA CYS A 64 -0.12 -17.31 3.63
C CYS A 64 0.57 -17.93 4.86
N LYS A 65 0.04 -17.69 6.05
CA LYS A 65 0.56 -18.31 7.28
C LYS A 65 0.47 -19.83 7.22
N GLU A 66 -0.69 -20.39 6.83
CA GLU A 66 -0.90 -21.85 6.72
C GLU A 66 0.03 -22.50 5.69
N ALA A 67 0.28 -21.82 4.56
CA ALA A 67 1.17 -22.30 3.50
C ALA A 67 2.67 -22.13 3.82
N GLY A 68 3.03 -21.47 4.92
CA GLY A 68 4.42 -21.21 5.27
C GLY A 68 5.09 -20.14 4.37
N VAL A 69 4.29 -19.25 3.77
CA VAL A 69 4.81 -18.08 3.03
C VAL A 69 5.68 -17.25 3.96
N LYS A 70 6.85 -16.84 3.48
CA LYS A 70 7.82 -16.09 4.30
C LYS A 70 7.51 -14.60 4.32
N ARG A 71 7.04 -14.04 3.19
CA ARG A 71 6.83 -12.61 3.00
C ARG A 71 5.46 -12.31 2.38
N LEU A 72 4.69 -11.44 3.03
CA LEU A 72 3.48 -10.86 2.49
C LEU A 72 3.64 -9.34 2.37
N VAL A 73 3.56 -8.82 1.15
CA VAL A 73 3.51 -7.37 0.89
C VAL A 73 2.06 -7.00 0.59
N ALA A 74 1.43 -6.22 1.47
CA ALA A 74 0.01 -5.87 1.37
C ALA A 74 -0.18 -4.41 0.93
N ALA A 75 -1.01 -4.21 -0.10
CA ALA A 75 -1.40 -2.89 -0.53
C ALA A 75 -2.33 -2.22 0.48
N SER A 76 -1.83 -1.20 1.17
CA SER A 76 -2.60 -0.19 1.88
C SER A 76 -2.80 1.03 0.95
N THR A 77 -3.09 2.19 1.51
CA THR A 77 -3.41 3.39 0.73
C THR A 77 -3.00 4.65 1.49
N ILE A 78 -2.60 5.68 0.76
CA ILE A 78 -2.39 7.03 1.31
C ILE A 78 -3.67 7.58 1.99
N GLN A 79 -4.85 7.09 1.58
CA GLN A 79 -6.12 7.51 2.17
C GLN A 79 -6.25 7.17 3.67
N VAL A 80 -5.41 6.28 4.20
CA VAL A 80 -5.30 6.05 5.64
C VAL A 80 -4.91 7.33 6.39
N SER A 81 -4.11 8.21 5.76
CA SER A 81 -3.60 9.46 6.34
C SER A 81 -4.30 10.72 5.80
N VAL A 82 -5.33 10.59 4.96
CA VAL A 82 -5.91 11.75 4.24
C VAL A 82 -6.53 12.80 5.16
N GLY A 83 -6.93 12.43 6.37
CA GLY A 83 -7.45 13.40 7.35
C GLY A 83 -6.41 14.42 7.80
N ASP A 84 -5.12 14.11 7.68
CA ASP A 84 -4.04 15.06 7.98
C ASP A 84 -3.96 16.17 6.93
N CYS A 85 -4.30 15.89 5.65
CA CYS A 85 -4.29 16.88 4.56
C CYS A 85 -5.18 18.10 4.81
N GLU A 86 -6.21 17.96 5.65
CA GLU A 86 -7.15 19.03 5.96
C GLU A 86 -6.62 20.00 7.02
N GLN A 87 -5.49 19.65 7.65
CA GLN A 87 -4.89 20.41 8.74
C GLN A 87 -3.67 21.20 8.27
N GLU A 88 -3.45 22.36 8.88
CA GLU A 88 -2.19 23.07 8.70
C GLU A 88 -1.07 22.38 9.52
N PRO A 89 0.16 22.35 9.03
CA PRO A 89 0.66 23.00 7.80
C PRO A 89 0.53 22.17 6.53
N TYR A 90 0.02 20.92 6.60
CA TYR A 90 -0.03 20.00 5.45
C TYR A 90 -0.87 20.57 4.30
N LYS A 91 -1.98 21.23 4.63
CA LYS A 91 -2.82 21.91 3.65
C LYS A 91 -2.05 22.99 2.91
N ALA A 92 -1.25 23.79 3.61
CA ALA A 92 -0.41 24.81 2.98
C ALA A 92 0.62 24.20 2.02
N VAL A 93 1.24 23.07 2.38
CA VAL A 93 2.18 22.35 1.50
C VAL A 93 1.49 21.93 0.21
N ILE A 94 0.32 21.29 0.31
CA ILE A 94 -0.46 20.79 -0.83
C ILE A 94 -0.88 21.92 -1.77
N GLU A 95 -1.36 23.04 -1.20
CA GLU A 95 -1.82 24.20 -1.93
C GLU A 95 -0.66 25.09 -2.47
N GLY A 96 0.58 24.78 -2.10
CA GLY A 96 1.76 25.56 -2.51
C GLY A 96 1.83 26.95 -1.87
N ARG A 97 1.26 27.10 -0.68
CA ARG A 97 1.36 28.32 0.14
C ARG A 97 2.64 28.27 0.96
N ASP A 98 3.79 28.31 0.26
CA ASP A 98 5.12 28.11 0.86
C ASP A 98 5.40 29.08 2.03
N GLY A 99 4.83 30.30 2.01
CA GLY A 99 4.96 31.28 3.08
C GLY A 99 4.22 30.93 4.38
N ASP A 100 3.25 30.02 4.32
CA ASP A 100 2.47 29.56 5.47
C ASP A 100 3.03 28.26 6.08
N VAL A 101 4.04 27.66 5.43
CA VAL A 101 4.67 26.43 5.92
C VAL A 101 5.77 26.80 6.93
N PRO A 102 5.66 26.38 8.20
CA PRO A 102 6.70 26.65 9.20
C PRO A 102 8.05 26.06 8.79
N ALA A 103 9.13 26.79 9.05
CA ALA A 103 10.47 26.26 8.87
C ALA A 103 10.66 24.98 9.72
N GLY A 104 11.02 23.86 9.06
CA GLY A 104 11.20 22.56 9.73
C GLY A 104 9.89 21.88 10.13
N PHE A 105 8.77 22.12 9.40
CA PHE A 105 7.54 21.35 9.64
C PHE A 105 7.81 19.84 9.58
N ALA A 106 7.16 19.09 10.46
CA ALA A 106 7.27 17.64 10.48
C ALA A 106 6.27 17.04 9.50
N ALA A 107 6.74 16.27 8.53
CA ALA A 107 5.88 15.49 7.64
C ALA A 107 5.12 14.40 8.42
N VAL A 108 3.96 13.99 7.91
CA VAL A 108 3.22 12.84 8.45
C VAL A 108 4.06 11.59 8.24
N THR A 109 4.27 10.84 9.30
CA THR A 109 5.06 9.61 9.28
C THR A 109 4.16 8.38 9.36
N VAL A 110 4.71 7.21 9.13
CA VAL A 110 4.00 5.93 9.34
C VAL A 110 3.63 5.69 10.80
N GLN A 111 4.24 6.41 11.73
CA GLN A 111 3.93 6.37 13.17
C GLN A 111 2.76 7.29 13.53
N THR A 112 2.42 8.24 12.68
CA THR A 112 1.25 9.10 12.88
C THR A 112 -0.03 8.25 12.83
N PRO A 113 -0.93 8.35 13.82
CA PRO A 113 -2.17 7.60 13.80
C PRO A 113 -2.97 7.86 12.52
N GLY A 114 -3.49 6.81 11.90
CA GLY A 114 -4.29 6.96 10.69
C GLY A 114 -5.56 7.78 10.92
N GLN A 115 -5.90 8.62 9.96
CA GLN A 115 -7.11 9.45 9.94
C GLN A 115 -7.96 9.19 8.67
N PRO A 116 -8.50 7.96 8.50
CA PRO A 116 -9.30 7.61 7.33
C PRO A 116 -10.58 8.46 7.27
N ARG A 117 -11.00 8.84 6.06
CA ARG A 117 -12.22 9.62 5.81
C ARG A 117 -13.31 8.85 5.06
N ASN A 118 -13.07 7.58 4.77
CA ASN A 118 -14.06 6.71 4.11
C ASN A 118 -13.87 5.25 4.53
N LEU A 119 -14.88 4.40 4.24
CA LEU A 119 -14.88 2.99 4.62
C LEU A 119 -13.80 2.18 3.90
N TYR A 120 -13.42 2.54 2.67
CA TYR A 120 -12.30 1.91 1.99
C TYR A 120 -10.98 2.13 2.76
N ALA A 121 -10.68 3.37 3.13
CA ALA A 121 -9.50 3.66 3.92
C ALA A 121 -9.52 2.96 5.29
N ALA A 122 -10.69 2.91 5.95
CA ALA A 122 -10.87 2.17 7.21
C ALA A 122 -10.61 0.67 7.03
N SER A 123 -11.03 0.07 5.90
CA SER A 123 -10.72 -1.33 5.60
C SER A 123 -9.23 -1.59 5.38
N LYS A 124 -8.48 -0.59 4.91
CA LYS A 124 -7.03 -0.69 4.78
C LYS A 124 -6.32 -0.55 6.14
N VAL A 125 -6.84 0.23 7.08
CA VAL A 125 -6.37 0.22 8.49
C VAL A 125 -6.57 -1.16 9.12
N TRP A 126 -7.69 -1.83 8.82
CA TRP A 126 -7.90 -3.23 9.21
C TRP A 126 -6.78 -4.14 8.68
N ALA A 127 -6.44 -4.06 7.38
CA ALA A 127 -5.38 -4.86 6.79
C ALA A 127 -3.99 -4.56 7.40
N GLU A 128 -3.67 -3.28 7.70
CA GLU A 128 -2.44 -2.91 8.42
C GLU A 128 -2.41 -3.51 9.85
N SER A 129 -3.58 -3.58 10.51
CA SER A 129 -3.71 -4.20 11.82
C SER A 129 -3.51 -5.71 11.77
N LEU A 130 -4.07 -6.39 10.75
CA LEU A 130 -3.78 -7.81 10.49
C LEU A 130 -2.28 -8.04 10.26
N ALA A 131 -1.65 -7.24 9.39
CA ALA A 131 -0.23 -7.34 9.10
C ALA A 131 0.62 -7.25 10.37
N ARG A 132 0.28 -6.33 11.28
CA ARG A 132 0.94 -6.20 12.58
C ARG A 132 0.77 -7.46 13.43
N VAL A 133 -0.45 -8.00 13.52
CA VAL A 133 -0.72 -9.22 14.31
C VAL A 133 0.09 -10.39 13.75
N TYR A 134 -0.06 -10.69 12.46
CA TYR A 134 0.63 -11.83 11.84
C TYR A 134 2.16 -11.68 11.89
N GLY A 135 2.69 -10.49 11.61
CA GLY A 135 4.12 -10.23 11.66
C GLY A 135 4.74 -10.41 13.06
N HIS A 136 3.98 -10.16 14.13
CA HIS A 136 4.48 -10.31 15.51
C HIS A 136 4.16 -11.64 16.15
N THR A 137 3.15 -12.37 15.69
CA THR A 137 2.67 -13.59 16.35
C THR A 137 2.90 -14.87 15.55
N THR A 138 3.38 -14.76 14.31
CA THR A 138 3.64 -15.91 13.42
C THR A 138 5.00 -15.77 12.73
N ASP A 139 5.37 -16.74 11.91
CA ASP A 139 6.59 -16.68 11.10
C ASP A 139 6.42 -15.91 9.79
N LEU A 140 5.23 -15.41 9.47
CA LEU A 140 4.95 -14.59 8.30
C LEU A 140 5.45 -13.16 8.50
N SER A 141 6.39 -12.70 7.68
CA SER A 141 6.75 -11.29 7.62
C SER A 141 5.73 -10.50 6.79
N CYS A 142 5.18 -9.42 7.33
CA CYS A 142 4.10 -8.64 6.74
C CYS A 142 4.51 -7.18 6.56
N LEU A 143 4.65 -6.72 5.32
CA LEU A 143 4.97 -5.34 4.99
C LEU A 143 3.79 -4.68 4.29
N CYS A 144 3.40 -3.48 4.72
CA CYS A 144 2.30 -2.73 4.13
C CYS A 144 2.82 -1.53 3.36
N ILE A 145 2.22 -1.24 2.21
CA ILE A 145 2.54 -0.05 1.44
C ILE A 145 1.30 0.84 1.35
N ARG A 146 1.35 2.03 1.96
CA ARG A 146 0.36 3.10 1.77
C ARG A 146 0.61 3.74 0.41
N ILE A 147 0.03 3.13 -0.63
CA ILE A 147 0.22 3.51 -2.02
C ILE A 147 -0.43 4.88 -2.25
N GLY A 148 0.30 5.78 -2.90
CA GLY A 148 -0.17 7.07 -3.37
C GLY A 148 -1.11 6.95 -4.59
N TRP A 149 -1.16 7.99 -5.41
CA TRP A 149 -1.99 7.99 -6.61
C TRP A 149 -1.20 7.46 -7.81
N VAL A 150 -1.47 6.23 -8.21
CA VAL A 150 -0.94 5.61 -9.42
C VAL A 150 -2.01 5.69 -10.51
N THR A 151 -1.68 6.26 -11.67
CA THR A 151 -2.57 6.38 -12.82
C THR A 151 -2.22 5.40 -13.91
N GLY A 152 -3.21 5.06 -14.77
CA GLY A 152 -2.98 4.16 -15.92
C GLY A 152 -2.06 4.78 -16.98
N GLU A 153 -2.08 6.10 -17.11
CA GLU A 153 -1.26 6.88 -18.02
C GLU A 153 0.14 7.17 -17.49
N ASP A 154 0.41 6.82 -16.23
CA ASP A 154 1.65 7.10 -15.49
C ASP A 154 2.01 8.60 -15.44
N GLU A 155 1.01 9.46 -15.28
CA GLU A 155 1.15 10.91 -15.22
C GLU A 155 0.47 11.49 -13.99
N ALA A 156 1.06 12.54 -13.40
CA ALA A 156 0.49 13.31 -12.30
C ALA A 156 -0.59 14.28 -12.82
N ARG A 157 -1.82 13.82 -12.91
CA ARG A 157 -2.96 14.63 -13.39
C ARG A 157 -3.88 15.08 -12.25
N GLY A 158 -4.72 16.08 -12.52
CA GLY A 158 -5.80 16.47 -11.62
C GLY A 158 -5.39 17.13 -10.32
N GLY A 159 -4.21 17.74 -10.24
CA GLY A 159 -3.76 18.50 -9.08
C GLY A 159 -3.36 17.66 -7.86
N ARG A 160 -3.16 16.35 -8.03
CA ARG A 160 -2.75 15.41 -6.96
C ARG A 160 -1.28 15.00 -7.06
N GLY A 161 -0.44 15.94 -7.53
CA GLY A 161 1.01 15.74 -7.54
C GLY A 161 1.62 15.52 -6.15
N ASP A 162 0.95 16.01 -5.12
CA ASP A 162 1.34 15.82 -3.71
C ASP A 162 1.46 14.36 -3.27
N ILE A 163 0.63 13.49 -3.84
CA ILE A 163 0.56 12.05 -3.52
C ILE A 163 0.77 11.14 -4.74
N TRP A 164 1.23 11.68 -5.87
CA TRP A 164 1.46 10.86 -7.04
C TRP A 164 2.59 9.84 -6.83
N CYS A 165 2.44 8.67 -7.44
CA CYS A 165 3.46 7.64 -7.49
C CYS A 165 3.48 7.04 -8.90
N SER A 166 4.63 7.05 -9.54
CA SER A 166 4.79 6.41 -10.85
C SER A 166 4.65 4.89 -10.75
N GLN A 167 4.29 4.26 -11.86
CA GLN A 167 4.24 2.79 -11.95
C GLN A 167 5.60 2.17 -11.69
N ARG A 168 6.68 2.83 -12.15
CA ARG A 168 8.06 2.39 -11.89
C ARG A 168 8.40 2.44 -10.41
N ASP A 169 8.13 3.55 -9.74
CA ASP A 169 8.48 3.74 -8.33
C ASP A 169 7.70 2.80 -7.42
N ILE A 170 6.39 2.58 -7.67
CA ILE A 170 5.64 1.62 -6.86
C ILE A 170 6.10 0.18 -7.09
N ALA A 171 6.45 -0.19 -8.33
CA ALA A 171 6.98 -1.51 -8.63
C ALA A 171 8.33 -1.74 -7.92
N GLU A 172 9.22 -0.73 -7.91
CA GLU A 172 10.50 -0.81 -7.22
C GLU A 172 10.32 -0.91 -5.69
N LEU A 173 9.40 -0.14 -5.09
CA LEU A 173 9.13 -0.26 -3.66
C LEU A 173 8.58 -1.65 -3.30
N ILE A 174 7.66 -2.20 -4.11
CA ILE A 174 7.16 -3.57 -3.91
C ILE A 174 8.32 -4.56 -3.96
N LYS A 175 9.21 -4.44 -4.96
CA LYS A 175 10.39 -5.28 -5.08
C LYS A 175 11.30 -5.14 -3.85
N CYS A 176 11.61 -3.92 -3.41
CA CYS A 176 12.38 -3.69 -2.18
C CYS A 176 11.74 -4.37 -0.95
N CYS A 177 10.41 -4.35 -0.85
CA CYS A 177 9.70 -5.03 0.24
C CYS A 177 9.78 -6.55 0.12
N VAL A 178 9.69 -7.12 -1.08
CA VAL A 178 9.83 -8.58 -1.31
C VAL A 178 11.24 -9.04 -0.95
N ASP A 179 12.26 -8.28 -1.35
CA ASP A 179 13.68 -8.61 -1.16
C ASP A 179 14.23 -8.18 0.21
N ALA A 180 13.41 -7.55 1.07
CA ALA A 180 13.83 -7.07 2.38
C ALA A 180 14.33 -8.20 3.29
N GLY A 181 15.24 -7.88 4.21
CA GLY A 181 15.80 -8.85 5.16
C GLY A 181 14.75 -9.52 6.05
N ASP A 182 15.04 -10.75 6.47
CA ASP A 182 14.11 -11.57 7.26
C ASP A 182 13.87 -11.02 8.68
N GLU A 183 14.74 -10.11 9.14
CA GLU A 183 14.59 -9.42 10.43
C GLU A 183 13.43 -8.44 10.47
N ILE A 184 12.93 -7.98 9.29
CA ILE A 184 11.79 -7.08 9.21
C ILE A 184 10.50 -7.91 9.25
N ARG A 185 9.95 -8.06 10.44
CA ARG A 185 8.73 -8.88 10.66
C ARG A 185 7.45 -8.13 10.31
N PHE A 186 7.41 -6.82 10.59
CA PHE A 186 6.31 -5.93 10.28
C PHE A 186 6.84 -4.51 10.04
N ASP A 187 6.35 -3.87 8.98
CA ASP A 187 6.56 -2.43 8.77
C ASP A 187 5.49 -1.86 7.83
N ILE A 188 5.41 -0.52 7.78
CA ILE A 188 4.53 0.24 6.88
C ILE A 188 5.37 1.26 6.14
N PHE A 189 5.13 1.45 4.84
CA PHE A 189 5.84 2.40 4.01
C PHE A 189 4.86 3.29 3.22
N TYR A 190 5.24 4.55 2.97
CA TYR A 190 4.55 5.36 1.97
C TYR A 190 5.14 5.08 0.59
N GLY A 191 4.28 4.64 -0.35
CA GLY A 191 4.64 4.39 -1.75
C GLY A 191 4.33 5.62 -2.60
N MET A 192 5.31 6.49 -2.77
CA MET A 192 5.21 7.73 -3.54
C MET A 192 6.49 8.01 -4.29
N SER A 193 6.37 8.79 -5.38
CA SER A 193 7.52 9.39 -6.08
C SER A 193 8.10 10.57 -5.29
N ASP A 194 9.26 11.11 -5.70
CA ASP A 194 9.97 12.19 -5.00
C ASP A 194 9.33 13.58 -5.28
N ASN A 195 8.03 13.67 -5.08
CA ASN A 195 7.24 14.87 -5.37
C ASN A 195 7.66 16.05 -4.47
N ARG A 196 7.70 17.26 -5.02
CA ARG A 196 8.14 18.48 -4.32
C ARG A 196 7.19 18.85 -3.16
N ARG A 197 5.88 18.70 -3.35
CA ARG A 197 4.84 19.10 -2.38
C ARG A 197 4.36 17.93 -1.52
N ARG A 198 5.27 17.06 -1.19
CA ARG A 198 4.98 15.87 -0.36
C ARG A 198 4.79 16.26 1.10
N TRP A 199 3.65 15.89 1.67
CA TRP A 199 3.32 16.13 3.08
C TRP A 199 3.55 14.92 3.98
N VAL A 200 3.92 13.78 3.40
CA VAL A 200 4.31 12.56 4.12
C VAL A 200 5.81 12.31 3.98
N ASP A 201 6.35 11.61 4.98
CA ASP A 201 7.76 11.20 4.97
C ASP A 201 7.93 9.86 4.26
N ILE A 202 8.78 9.83 3.23
CA ILE A 202 9.17 8.61 2.51
C ILE A 202 10.58 8.12 2.88
N SER A 203 11.28 8.82 3.76
CA SER A 203 12.66 8.45 4.15
C SER A 203 12.71 7.10 4.86
N HIS A 204 11.66 6.75 5.60
CA HIS A 204 11.54 5.47 6.28
C HIS A 204 11.71 4.26 5.34
N ALA A 205 11.12 4.31 4.13
CA ALA A 205 11.29 3.25 3.14
C ALA A 205 12.74 3.16 2.62
N ARG A 206 13.43 4.30 2.47
CA ARG A 206 14.85 4.31 2.11
C ARG A 206 15.71 3.64 3.19
N GLU A 207 15.48 4.00 4.45
CA GLU A 207 16.27 3.52 5.58
C GLU A 207 16.05 2.02 5.85
N ARG A 208 14.81 1.55 5.70
CA ARG A 208 14.43 0.18 6.07
C ARG A 208 14.61 -0.84 4.96
N VAL A 209 14.28 -0.48 3.73
CA VAL A 209 14.26 -1.41 2.58
C VAL A 209 15.06 -0.90 1.36
N GLY A 210 15.76 0.23 1.49
CA GLY A 210 16.62 0.76 0.44
C GLY A 210 15.87 1.41 -0.73
N TYR A 211 14.58 1.72 -0.59
CA TYR A 211 13.78 2.32 -1.66
C TYR A 211 14.22 3.76 -1.96
N ILE A 212 14.50 4.04 -3.24
CA ILE A 212 14.85 5.36 -3.74
C ILE A 212 13.95 5.65 -4.95
N PRO A 213 12.95 6.55 -4.83
CA PRO A 213 12.12 6.94 -5.96
C PRO A 213 12.95 7.63 -7.04
N GLN A 214 12.56 7.45 -8.29
CA GLN A 214 13.27 7.98 -9.46
C GLN A 214 12.47 9.04 -10.21
N ASP A 215 11.17 9.11 -9.97
CA ASP A 215 10.24 9.99 -10.66
C ASP A 215 9.72 11.11 -9.77
N ARG A 216 9.17 12.16 -10.40
CA ARG A 216 8.52 13.29 -9.73
C ARG A 216 7.28 13.70 -10.51
N ALA A 217 6.27 14.17 -9.78
CA ALA A 217 5.05 14.69 -10.38
C ALA A 217 5.26 15.94 -11.24
N GLU A 218 6.37 16.63 -11.02
CA GLU A 218 6.73 17.89 -11.69
C GLU A 218 7.58 17.68 -12.95
N ASP A 219 8.00 16.45 -13.26
CA ASP A 219 8.73 16.09 -14.47
C ASP A 219 7.78 15.78 -15.63
#